data_bd74318a7399adb9e4277d0ef5d48867
#
_entry.id   bd74318a7399adb9e4277d0ef5d48867
#
_cell.length_a   1.000
_cell.length_b   1.000
_cell.length_c   1.000
_cell.angle_alpha   90.00
_cell.angle_beta   90.00
_cell.angle_gamma   90.00
#
_symmetry.space_group_name_H-M   'P 1'
#
loop_
_entity.id
_entity.type
_entity.pdbx_description
1 polymer ?
#
loop_
_entity_poly.entity_id
_entity_poly.type
_entity_poly.pdbx_seq_one_letter_code
_entity_poly.pdbx_strand_id
1 'polypeptide(L)'
;MNREKAREFLEKELRKRPTVKASAIFTGKHGSMGFHTGRFYAVTIVKRRDEVVLIAPDDGLKCPYSSLNAMLNNWHILLVIFDR
;
A
#
# COMPACT_ATOMS: atom_id res chain seq x y z
N MET A 1 -12.35 -2.98 -0.38
CA MET A 1 -12.42 -1.62 -1.02
C MET A 1 -12.02 -1.75 -2.48
N ASN A 2 -12.81 -1.22 -3.41
CA ASN A 2 -12.41 -1.32 -4.81
C ASN A 2 -11.22 -0.40 -5.10
N ARG A 3 -10.54 -0.66 -6.21
CA ARG A 3 -9.30 0.05 -6.57
C ARG A 3 -9.48 1.56 -6.67
N GLU A 4 -10.54 2.01 -7.33
CA GLU A 4 -10.76 3.43 -7.56
C GLU A 4 -11.04 4.18 -6.26
N LYS A 5 -11.86 3.61 -5.39
CA LYS A 5 -12.12 4.18 -4.07
C LYS A 5 -10.86 4.18 -3.21
N ALA A 6 -10.08 3.11 -3.28
CA ALA A 6 -8.82 3.03 -2.55
C ALA A 6 -7.86 4.15 -3.01
N ARG A 7 -7.74 4.35 -4.32
CA ARG A 7 -6.89 5.39 -4.88
C ARG A 7 -7.32 6.78 -4.42
N GLU A 8 -8.59 7.10 -4.56
CA GLU A 8 -9.12 8.40 -4.15
C GLU A 8 -8.93 8.64 -2.65
N PHE A 9 -9.23 7.64 -1.85
CA PHE A 9 -9.09 7.73 -0.40
C PHE A 9 -7.63 7.92 0.01
N LEU A 10 -6.71 7.14 -0.55
CA LEU A 10 -5.29 7.24 -0.23
C LEU A 10 -4.69 8.56 -0.69
N GLU A 11 -5.07 9.06 -1.87
CA GLU A 11 -4.62 10.37 -2.33
C GLU A 11 -5.02 11.46 -1.34
N LYS A 12 -6.25 11.43 -0.89
CA LYS A 12 -6.77 12.40 0.07
C LYS A 12 -6.04 12.33 1.40
N GLU A 13 -5.87 11.12 1.95
CA GLU A 13 -5.23 10.93 3.24
C GLU A 13 -3.73 11.27 3.21
N LEU A 14 -3.05 10.94 2.13
CA LEU A 14 -1.62 11.23 1.99
C LEU A 14 -1.31 12.71 1.75
N ARG A 15 -2.32 13.53 1.43
CA ARG A 15 -2.17 14.98 1.43
C ARG A 15 -2.18 15.55 2.84
N LYS A 16 -2.85 14.88 3.77
CA LYS A 16 -3.01 15.32 5.16
C LYS A 16 -1.91 14.82 6.07
N ARG A 17 -1.35 13.66 5.76
CA ARG A 17 -0.36 12.99 6.61
C ARG A 17 0.68 12.26 5.77
N PRO A 18 1.92 12.12 6.29
CA PRO A 18 2.99 11.51 5.50
C PRO A 18 2.85 10.00 5.33
N THR A 19 2.11 9.34 6.22
CA THR A 19 1.94 7.90 6.19
C THR A 19 0.50 7.49 6.43
N VAL A 20 0.10 6.38 5.81
CA VAL A 20 -1.21 5.75 6.02
C VAL A 20 -1.00 4.28 6.28
N LYS A 21 -1.61 3.77 7.34
CA LYS A 21 -1.59 2.34 7.66
C LYS A 21 -2.82 1.64 7.07
N ALA A 22 -2.63 0.46 6.55
CA ALA A 22 -3.71 -0.30 5.93
C ALA A 22 -3.49 -1.80 6.08
N SER A 23 -4.56 -2.55 5.84
CA SER A 23 -4.52 -3.99 5.65
C SER A 23 -4.73 -4.26 4.17
N ALA A 24 -3.90 -5.10 3.58
CA ALA A 24 -3.93 -5.34 2.14
C ALA A 24 -3.52 -6.76 1.77
N ILE A 25 -3.98 -7.21 0.62
CA ILE A 25 -3.58 -8.49 0.04
C ILE A 25 -2.68 -8.21 -1.16
N PHE A 26 -1.54 -8.89 -1.22
CA PHE A 26 -0.65 -8.79 -2.37
C PHE A 26 -1.26 -9.56 -3.55
N THR A 27 -1.45 -8.87 -4.69
CA THR A 27 -2.02 -9.45 -5.91
C THR A 27 -1.03 -9.46 -7.07
N GLY A 28 0.20 -9.00 -6.83
CA GLY A 28 1.25 -8.97 -7.84
C GLY A 28 1.90 -10.34 -8.05
N LYS A 29 3.01 -10.34 -8.76
CA LYS A 29 3.75 -11.57 -9.07
C LYS A 29 4.31 -12.20 -7.78
N HIS A 30 4.03 -13.47 -7.57
CA HIS A 30 4.47 -14.23 -6.41
C HIS A 30 6.00 -14.15 -6.24
N GLY A 31 6.45 -13.82 -5.04
CA GLY A 31 7.85 -13.69 -4.71
C GLY A 31 8.48 -12.36 -5.07
N SER A 32 7.76 -11.48 -5.76
CA SER A 32 8.26 -10.15 -6.10
C SER A 32 8.55 -9.36 -4.82
N MET A 33 9.78 -8.87 -4.68
CA MET A 33 10.25 -8.14 -3.49
C MET A 33 10.02 -8.89 -2.16
N GLY A 34 9.88 -10.22 -2.23
CA GLY A 34 9.64 -11.07 -1.07
C GLY A 34 8.17 -11.27 -0.72
N PHE A 35 7.25 -10.63 -1.43
CA PHE A 35 5.82 -10.77 -1.16
C PHE A 35 5.21 -12.02 -1.80
N HIS A 36 4.24 -12.61 -1.13
CA HIS A 36 3.54 -13.80 -1.60
C HIS A 36 2.14 -13.45 -2.10
N THR A 37 1.83 -13.83 -3.34
CA THR A 37 0.52 -13.58 -3.95
C THR A 37 -0.60 -14.20 -3.11
N GLY A 38 -1.63 -13.43 -2.86
CA GLY A 38 -2.79 -13.86 -2.09
C GLY A 38 -2.64 -13.75 -0.59
N ARG A 39 -1.44 -13.43 -0.11
CA ARG A 39 -1.20 -13.29 1.33
C ARG A 39 -1.61 -11.91 1.82
N PHE A 40 -2.14 -11.87 3.02
CA PHE A 40 -2.51 -10.66 3.75
C PHE A 40 -1.28 -10.03 4.42
N TYR A 41 -1.18 -8.71 4.36
CA TYR A 41 -0.12 -7.96 5.04
C TYR A 41 -0.69 -6.72 5.72
N ALA A 42 -0.17 -6.43 6.91
CA ALA A 42 -0.34 -5.12 7.52
C ALA A 42 0.72 -4.21 6.91
N VAL A 43 0.30 -3.12 6.29
CA VAL A 43 1.21 -2.26 5.52
C VAL A 43 1.16 -0.81 5.97
N THR A 44 2.25 -0.10 5.75
CA THR A 44 2.35 1.35 5.89
C THR A 44 2.68 1.92 4.52
N ILE A 45 1.87 2.86 4.06
CA ILE A 45 2.04 3.51 2.77
C ILE A 45 2.62 4.89 3.03
N VAL A 46 3.76 5.19 2.39
CA VAL A 46 4.48 6.44 2.58
C VAL A 46 4.55 7.18 1.26
N LYS A 47 4.02 8.41 1.24
CA LYS A 47 4.13 9.27 0.07
C LYS A 47 5.45 10.04 0.14
N ARG A 48 6.30 9.84 -0.85
CA ARG A 48 7.52 10.60 -1.05
C ARG A 48 7.36 11.51 -2.25
N ARG A 49 8.35 12.35 -2.50
CA ARG A 49 8.28 13.37 -3.56
C ARG A 49 7.88 12.80 -4.92
N ASP A 50 8.57 11.76 -5.37
CA ASP A 50 8.38 11.18 -6.69
C ASP A 50 7.98 9.72 -6.64
N GLU A 51 7.63 9.20 -5.47
CA GLU A 51 7.31 7.78 -5.32
C GLU A 51 6.36 7.54 -4.16
N VAL A 52 5.79 6.34 -4.16
CA VAL A 52 5.00 5.81 -3.05
C VAL A 52 5.69 4.54 -2.59
N VAL A 53 5.98 4.44 -1.31
CA VAL A 53 6.64 3.26 -0.75
C VAL A 53 5.64 2.50 0.12
N LEU A 54 5.49 1.21 -0.14
CA LEU A 54 4.68 0.33 0.69
C LEU A 54 5.63 -0.50 1.55
N ILE A 55 5.41 -0.47 2.85
CA ILE A 55 6.23 -1.15 3.84
C ILE A 55 5.36 -2.15 4.58
N ALA A 56 5.82 -3.40 4.71
CA ALA A 56 5.22 -4.40 5.57
C ALA A 56 6.17 -4.61 6.75
N PRO A 57 6.05 -3.82 7.83
CA PRO A 57 7.05 -3.81 8.90
C PRO A 57 7.18 -5.13 9.65
N ASP A 58 6.08 -5.87 9.81
CA ASP A 58 6.11 -7.15 10.51
C ASP A 58 6.91 -8.21 9.73
N ASP A 59 7.00 -8.07 8.43
CA ASP A 59 7.71 -9.00 7.55
C ASP A 59 9.09 -8.46 7.13
N GLY A 60 9.40 -7.22 7.47
CA GLY A 60 10.65 -6.58 7.08
C GLY A 60 10.76 -6.30 5.58
N LEU A 61 9.64 -6.20 4.88
CA LEU A 61 9.59 -6.03 3.43
C LEU A 61 9.17 -4.61 3.05
N LYS A 62 9.65 -4.13 1.91
CA LYS A 62 9.21 -2.86 1.35
C LYS A 62 9.35 -2.87 -0.16
N CYS A 63 8.50 -2.09 -0.83
CA CYS A 63 8.54 -1.94 -2.28
C CYS A 63 8.19 -0.52 -2.68
N PRO A 64 9.07 0.18 -3.41
CA PRO A 64 8.75 1.49 -3.96
C PRO A 64 7.93 1.36 -5.24
N TYR A 65 7.04 2.30 -5.46
CA TYR A 65 6.22 2.40 -6.66
C TYR A 65 6.28 3.83 -7.19
N SER A 66 6.16 3.97 -8.50
CA SER A 66 6.20 5.29 -9.15
C SER A 66 4.95 6.13 -8.84
N SER A 67 3.84 5.49 -8.46
CA SER A 67 2.58 6.16 -8.18
C SER A 67 1.65 5.24 -7.37
N LEU A 68 0.57 5.82 -6.84
CA LEU A 68 -0.49 5.02 -6.20
C LEU A 68 -1.13 4.04 -7.19
N ASN A 69 -1.32 4.44 -8.44
CA ASN A 69 -1.87 3.54 -9.45
C ASN A 69 -0.95 2.32 -9.67
N ALA A 70 0.35 2.55 -9.73
CA ALA A 70 1.33 1.46 -9.87
C ALA A 70 1.26 0.51 -8.66
N MET A 71 1.18 1.06 -7.45
CA MET A 71 1.03 0.27 -6.23
C MET A 71 -0.26 -0.56 -6.27
N LEU A 72 -1.36 0.04 -6.67
CA LEU A 72 -2.67 -0.63 -6.70
C LEU A 72 -2.79 -1.67 -7.81
N ASN A 73 -1.84 -1.75 -8.73
CA ASN A 73 -1.76 -2.87 -9.67
C ASN A 73 -1.37 -4.17 -8.96
N ASN A 74 -0.70 -4.08 -7.82
CA ASN A 74 -0.16 -5.22 -7.09
C ASN A 74 -0.77 -5.42 -5.71
N TRP A 75 -1.68 -4.55 -5.29
CA TRP A 75 -2.24 -4.59 -3.95
C TRP A 75 -3.74 -4.35 -3.94
N HIS A 76 -4.45 -5.18 -3.20
CA HIS A 76 -5.87 -4.99 -2.92
C HIS A 76 -6.01 -4.47 -1.49
N ILE A 77 -6.43 -3.22 -1.34
CA ILE A 77 -6.61 -2.62 -0.02
C ILE A 77 -7.92 -3.10 0.57
N LEU A 78 -7.84 -3.68 1.76
CA LEU A 78 -9.01 -4.18 2.48
C LEU A 78 -9.58 -3.13 3.41
N LEU A 79 -8.70 -2.46 4.17
CA LEU A 79 -9.11 -1.55 5.22
C LEU A 79 -7.99 -0.55 5.47
N VAL A 80 -8.35 0.72 5.61
CA VAL A 80 -7.41 1.76 6.05
C VAL A 80 -7.57 1.95 7.54
N ILE A 81 -6.45 2.00 8.25
CA ILE A 81 -6.41 2.11 9.71
C ILE A 81 -6.07 3.55 10.08
N PHE A 82 -6.93 4.17 10.89
CA PHE A 82 -6.69 5.51 11.39
C PHE A 82 -6.08 5.45 12.78
N ASP A 83 -4.94 6.12 12.95
CA ASP A 83 -4.34 6.33 14.26
C ASP A 83 -5.01 7.57 14.88
N ARG A 84 -5.39 7.44 16.11
CA ARG A 84 -5.90 8.55 16.90
C ARG A 84 -4.84 9.11 17.80
#